data_886532e5230d6b5d58ada2bbbb0efb26
#
_entry.id   886532e5230d6b5d58ada2bbbb0efb26
#
_cell.length_a   1.000
_cell.length_b   1.000
_cell.length_c   1.000
_cell.angle_alpha   90.00
_cell.angle_beta   90.00
_cell.angle_gamma   90.00
#
_symmetry.space_group_name_H-M   'P 1'
#
loop_
_entity.id
_entity.type
_entity.pdbx_description
1 polymer ?
#
loop_
_entity_poly.entity_id
_entity_poly.type
_entity_poly.pdbx_seq_one_letter_code
_entity_poly.pdbx_strand_id
1 'polypeptide(L)'
;AFPSCVNPAAWYNVVRLNRPLPQDRLMEHASVFNYASVNIDTPYYIIDRAAIRRNMEIHAEVERRTDCKILLAMKAFSTWSVFKDMAPYLAGVAASSVNEVFLGKEEFGKLIQMYSPAYSEDELKAVLPLIDYLVFNSANQYERFKYLIKESDRKIHCGYRINPEYSEVQMEIYNPCTNRSRFGMRAEVLQEVSMRGIDGLHFHTMCQQGSDVLFRTLELVEERFEKFLNKIKWINFGGGHHITRKGYDIDGLCEIINTFKKKYELDVFLEPGESHVLHTGYLVATVLDVIENPTSIDVVILDTSASAHMPDVIEMPYTPEILSARRVLESSDLDMPLEEGRYKYIIGSKTCLSGDIIGEYLFRKPLKVGDRVIFADMSQYTMCKNTMFNGLKLPGIVTCDSSTPDGNIQVVREFRYEDFKTRLS
;
A
#
# COMPACT_ATOMS: atom_id res chain seq x y z
N ALA A 1 -21.24 33.19 -1.34
CA ALA A 1 -22.00 32.38 -0.41
C ALA A 1 -21.44 30.95 -0.45
N PHE A 2 -20.76 30.56 0.60
CA PHE A 2 -20.30 29.18 0.76
C PHE A 2 -21.49 28.31 1.18
N PRO A 3 -21.67 27.09 0.63
CA PRO A 3 -22.71 26.19 1.14
C PRO A 3 -22.31 25.70 2.53
N SER A 4 -23.29 25.77 3.42
CA SER A 4 -23.24 25.39 4.81
C SER A 4 -22.96 23.92 5.06
N CYS A 5 -22.16 23.66 6.08
CA CYS A 5 -22.07 22.51 6.96
C CYS A 5 -22.54 21.16 6.40
N VAL A 6 -21.60 20.35 5.94
CA VAL A 6 -21.79 18.92 5.78
C VAL A 6 -21.79 18.28 7.19
N ASN A 7 -22.86 17.59 7.51
CA ASN A 7 -23.05 16.90 8.79
C ASN A 7 -21.96 15.83 8.99
N PRO A 8 -21.13 15.88 10.03
CA PRO A 8 -20.09 14.88 10.30
C PRO A 8 -20.62 13.43 10.43
N ALA A 9 -21.88 13.29 10.86
CA ALA A 9 -22.51 11.95 10.98
C ALA A 9 -22.76 11.24 9.64
N ALA A 10 -22.76 11.97 8.51
CA ALA A 10 -22.91 11.36 7.20
C ALA A 10 -21.63 10.64 6.72
N TRP A 11 -20.48 10.95 7.29
CA TRP A 11 -19.19 10.33 6.96
C TRP A 11 -19.02 8.95 7.59
N TYR A 12 -19.65 8.69 8.75
CA TYR A 12 -19.56 7.40 9.42
C TYR A 12 -20.30 6.26 8.72
N ASN A 13 -21.26 6.55 7.87
CA ASN A 13 -22.07 5.53 7.20
C ASN A 13 -21.46 4.99 5.89
N VAL A 14 -20.38 5.57 5.38
CA VAL A 14 -19.74 5.12 4.13
C VAL A 14 -18.67 4.04 4.36
N VAL A 15 -18.20 3.85 5.59
CA VAL A 15 -17.09 2.93 5.91
C VAL A 15 -17.56 1.51 6.24
N ARG A 16 -18.63 1.01 5.60
CA ARG A 16 -19.04 -0.41 5.74
C ARG A 16 -18.18 -1.43 4.98
N LEU A 17 -16.98 -1.06 4.52
CA LEU A 17 -16.05 -2.02 3.90
C LEU A 17 -15.16 -2.78 4.89
N ASN A 18 -15.18 -2.44 6.17
CA ASN A 18 -14.58 -3.27 7.19
C ASN A 18 -15.62 -4.24 7.76
N ARG A 19 -15.93 -5.32 7.01
CA ARG A 19 -16.51 -6.49 7.69
C ARG A 19 -15.57 -6.84 8.84
N PRO A 20 -16.04 -6.92 10.09
CA PRO A 20 -15.20 -7.34 11.20
C PRO A 20 -14.55 -8.67 10.80
N LEU A 21 -13.22 -8.73 10.84
CA LEU A 21 -12.55 -10.03 10.78
C LEU A 21 -13.14 -10.89 11.91
N PRO A 22 -13.49 -12.16 11.65
CA PRO A 22 -13.97 -13.05 12.68
C PRO A 22 -13.03 -13.00 13.89
N GLN A 23 -13.60 -12.98 15.10
CA GLN A 23 -12.84 -12.90 16.37
C GLN A 23 -11.74 -13.96 16.49
N ASP A 24 -11.87 -15.06 15.78
CA ASP A 24 -10.92 -16.18 15.75
C ASP A 24 -9.55 -15.80 15.14
N ARG A 25 -9.44 -14.72 14.39
CA ARG A 25 -8.17 -14.27 13.80
C ARG A 25 -7.25 -13.49 14.74
N LEU A 26 -7.79 -12.86 15.78
CA LEU A 26 -6.97 -12.22 16.83
C LEU A 26 -6.09 -13.23 17.57
N MET A 27 -6.46 -14.51 17.54
CA MET A 27 -5.74 -15.60 18.21
C MET A 27 -4.71 -16.30 17.32
N GLU A 28 -4.87 -16.32 16.00
CA GLU A 28 -3.95 -17.00 15.08
C GLU A 28 -2.61 -16.25 14.88
N HIS A 29 -2.63 -14.90 14.99
CA HIS A 29 -1.40 -14.09 14.85
C HIS A 29 -0.64 -13.92 16.17
N ALA A 30 -1.31 -14.01 17.33
CA ALA A 30 -0.71 -13.73 18.62
C ALA A 30 0.06 -14.90 19.25
N SER A 31 0.04 -16.11 18.65
CA SER A 31 0.48 -17.32 19.35
C SER A 31 1.94 -17.74 19.13
N VAL A 32 2.69 -17.13 18.21
CA VAL A 32 4.01 -17.66 17.81
C VAL A 32 5.18 -16.71 18.10
N PHE A 33 5.02 -15.38 18.01
CA PHE A 33 6.12 -14.45 18.24
C PHE A 33 5.69 -13.21 19.02
N ASN A 34 6.46 -12.86 20.06
CA ASN A 34 6.18 -11.65 20.85
C ASN A 34 6.90 -10.41 20.26
N TYR A 35 6.26 -9.76 19.31
CA TYR A 35 6.80 -8.54 18.67
C TYR A 35 7.12 -7.39 19.64
N ALA A 36 6.55 -7.39 20.84
CA ALA A 36 6.85 -6.40 21.87
C ALA A 36 8.12 -6.72 22.69
N SER A 37 8.71 -7.91 22.56
CA SER A 37 9.87 -8.32 23.36
C SER A 37 11.20 -7.78 22.86
N VAL A 38 11.21 -7.05 21.74
CA VAL A 38 12.43 -6.47 21.17
C VAL A 38 13.02 -5.41 22.10
N ASN A 39 14.30 -5.54 22.43
CA ASN A 39 14.98 -4.64 23.36
C ASN A 39 15.54 -3.40 22.62
N ILE A 40 14.62 -2.58 22.09
CA ILE A 40 14.91 -1.25 21.53
C ILE A 40 13.86 -0.25 21.99
N ASP A 41 14.19 1.03 21.90
CA ASP A 41 13.26 2.10 22.19
C ASP A 41 12.14 2.18 21.16
N THR A 42 10.91 2.28 21.63
CA THR A 42 9.75 2.56 20.79
C THR A 42 9.73 4.04 20.33
N PRO A 43 8.96 4.40 19.29
CA PRO A 43 8.26 3.48 18.42
C PRO A 43 9.20 2.79 17.42
N TYR A 44 8.82 1.57 16.98
CA TYR A 44 9.51 0.89 15.90
C TYR A 44 8.55 0.07 15.04
N TYR A 45 8.85 0.00 13.74
CA TYR A 45 8.25 -0.99 12.86
C TYR A 45 9.03 -2.30 12.95
N ILE A 46 8.32 -3.41 13.02
CA ILE A 46 8.92 -4.74 12.94
C ILE A 46 8.29 -5.53 11.81
N ILE A 47 9.13 -6.06 10.91
CA ILE A 47 8.71 -6.77 9.70
C ILE A 47 9.09 -8.24 9.85
N ASP A 48 8.09 -9.12 9.71
CA ASP A 48 8.27 -10.57 9.77
C ASP A 48 8.61 -11.12 8.38
N ARG A 49 9.88 -11.50 8.19
CA ARG A 49 10.40 -12.05 6.96
C ARG A 49 9.77 -13.40 6.58
N ALA A 50 9.42 -14.23 7.56
CA ALA A 50 8.72 -15.49 7.31
C ALA A 50 7.31 -15.24 6.75
N ALA A 51 6.61 -14.23 7.26
CA ALA A 51 5.31 -13.83 6.73
C ALA A 51 5.41 -13.27 5.30
N ILE A 52 6.45 -12.47 5.01
CA ILE A 52 6.72 -12.00 3.64
C ILE A 52 6.91 -13.18 2.70
N ARG A 53 7.76 -14.15 3.04
CA ARG A 53 8.01 -15.32 2.17
C ARG A 53 6.73 -16.11 1.89
N ARG A 54 5.84 -16.30 2.88
CA ARG A 54 4.53 -16.94 2.67
C ARG A 54 3.67 -16.18 1.67
N ASN A 55 3.65 -14.86 1.73
CA ASN A 55 2.94 -14.04 0.74
C ASN A 55 3.58 -14.17 -0.65
N MET A 56 4.90 -14.20 -0.72
CA MET A 56 5.62 -14.35 -1.99
C MET A 56 5.34 -15.69 -2.68
N GLU A 57 5.19 -16.78 -1.93
CA GLU A 57 4.82 -18.08 -2.47
C GLU A 57 3.45 -18.04 -3.18
N ILE A 58 2.49 -17.29 -2.63
CA ILE A 58 1.17 -17.10 -3.26
C ILE A 58 1.29 -16.34 -4.59
N HIS A 59 2.11 -15.29 -4.63
CA HIS A 59 2.34 -14.53 -5.86
C HIS A 59 3.08 -15.38 -6.92
N ALA A 60 4.09 -16.13 -6.50
CA ALA A 60 4.82 -17.04 -7.38
C ALA A 60 3.91 -18.14 -7.97
N GLU A 61 2.93 -18.62 -7.22
CA GLU A 61 1.93 -19.56 -7.72
C GLU A 61 1.08 -18.94 -8.85
N VAL A 62 0.68 -17.68 -8.71
CA VAL A 62 -0.03 -16.96 -9.78
C VAL A 62 0.86 -16.80 -11.01
N GLU A 63 2.11 -16.38 -10.86
CA GLU A 63 3.07 -16.28 -11.98
C GLU A 63 3.26 -17.64 -12.67
N ARG A 64 3.47 -18.71 -11.91
CA ARG A 64 3.67 -20.05 -12.44
C ARG A 64 2.48 -20.56 -13.24
N ARG A 65 1.25 -20.25 -12.82
CA ARG A 65 0.01 -20.70 -13.47
C ARG A 65 -0.36 -19.90 -14.70
N THR A 66 0.11 -18.67 -14.80
CA THR A 66 -0.35 -17.73 -15.85
C THR A 66 0.77 -17.21 -16.73
N ASP A 67 2.02 -17.39 -16.33
CA ASP A 67 3.17 -16.74 -16.95
C ASP A 67 2.94 -15.20 -17.08
N CYS A 68 2.24 -14.59 -16.11
CA CYS A 68 2.21 -13.14 -15.96
C CYS A 68 3.45 -12.67 -15.19
N LYS A 69 3.72 -11.38 -15.24
CA LYS A 69 4.84 -10.77 -14.50
C LYS A 69 4.28 -9.95 -13.34
N ILE A 70 4.62 -10.31 -12.11
CA ILE A 70 4.19 -9.56 -10.92
C ILE A 70 5.33 -8.65 -10.47
N LEU A 71 5.02 -7.37 -10.30
CA LEU A 71 5.96 -6.32 -9.88
C LEU A 71 5.60 -5.82 -8.49
N LEU A 72 6.61 -5.59 -7.65
CA LEU A 72 6.40 -4.88 -6.39
C LEU A 72 6.12 -3.40 -6.65
N ALA A 73 4.94 -2.90 -6.31
CA ALA A 73 4.65 -1.47 -6.34
C ALA A 73 5.38 -0.75 -5.18
N MET A 74 6.50 -0.10 -5.47
CA MET A 74 7.39 0.47 -4.46
C MET A 74 6.73 1.59 -3.66
N LYS A 75 5.77 2.32 -4.23
CA LYS A 75 4.97 3.32 -3.50
C LYS A 75 4.25 2.76 -2.27
N ALA A 76 3.93 1.46 -2.29
CA ALA A 76 3.27 0.80 -1.17
C ALA A 76 4.27 0.20 -0.17
N PHE A 77 5.43 -0.24 -0.64
CA PHE A 77 6.45 -0.85 0.20
C PHE A 77 7.85 -0.70 -0.40
N SER A 78 8.74 -0.01 0.30
CA SER A 78 10.11 0.27 -0.14
C SER A 78 11.16 -0.07 0.92
N THR A 79 10.83 -0.91 1.89
CA THR A 79 11.80 -1.32 2.93
C THR A 79 12.77 -2.34 2.38
N TRP A 80 13.82 -1.85 1.73
CA TRP A 80 14.78 -2.61 0.94
C TRP A 80 15.52 -3.70 1.72
N SER A 81 15.67 -3.59 3.03
CA SER A 81 16.33 -4.60 3.87
C SER A 81 15.73 -6.00 3.78
N VAL A 82 14.48 -6.12 3.31
CA VAL A 82 13.78 -7.40 3.08
C VAL A 82 13.58 -7.74 1.61
N PHE A 83 14.10 -6.95 0.67
CA PHE A 83 13.97 -7.24 -0.76
C PHE A 83 14.57 -8.58 -1.17
N LYS A 84 15.62 -9.03 -0.48
CA LYS A 84 16.19 -10.37 -0.69
C LYS A 84 15.23 -11.52 -0.43
N ASP A 85 14.18 -11.31 0.40
CA ASP A 85 13.14 -12.29 0.66
C ASP A 85 12.00 -12.22 -0.39
N MET A 86 11.96 -11.17 -1.21
CA MET A 86 10.92 -10.91 -2.23
C MET A 86 11.41 -11.12 -3.66
N ALA A 87 12.61 -10.65 -3.96
CA ALA A 87 13.16 -10.67 -5.32
C ALA A 87 13.21 -12.06 -5.98
N PRO A 88 13.46 -13.19 -5.29
CA PRO A 88 13.41 -14.50 -5.91
C PRO A 88 12.04 -14.87 -6.52
N TYR A 89 10.96 -14.28 -6.03
CA TYR A 89 9.58 -14.66 -6.36
C TYR A 89 8.89 -13.69 -7.33
N LEU A 90 9.43 -12.50 -7.56
CA LEU A 90 8.80 -11.46 -8.37
C LEU A 90 9.61 -11.15 -9.62
N ALA A 91 8.95 -10.71 -10.69
CA ALA A 91 9.61 -10.33 -11.94
C ALA A 91 10.42 -9.04 -11.80
N GLY A 92 10.03 -8.12 -10.93
CA GLY A 92 10.71 -6.86 -10.73
C GLY A 92 9.95 -5.89 -9.84
N VAL A 93 10.13 -4.59 -10.09
CA VAL A 93 9.49 -3.49 -9.36
C VAL A 93 8.75 -2.52 -10.29
N ALA A 94 7.68 -1.92 -9.77
CA ALA A 94 6.99 -0.79 -10.37
C ALA A 94 7.32 0.47 -9.58
N ALA A 95 8.06 1.39 -10.22
CA ALA A 95 8.55 2.63 -9.63
C ALA A 95 7.70 3.83 -10.06
N SER A 96 7.48 4.78 -9.15
CA SER A 96 6.69 5.99 -9.38
C SER A 96 7.54 7.27 -9.38
N SER A 97 8.84 7.15 -9.10
CA SER A 97 9.79 8.28 -9.04
C SER A 97 11.21 7.84 -9.37
N VAL A 98 12.08 8.80 -9.62
CA VAL A 98 13.51 8.59 -9.85
C VAL A 98 14.18 7.84 -8.69
N ASN A 99 13.85 8.23 -7.45
CA ASN A 99 14.43 7.61 -6.27
C ASN A 99 13.99 6.14 -6.12
N GLU A 100 12.73 5.82 -6.45
CA GLU A 100 12.27 4.43 -6.47
C GLU A 100 12.96 3.61 -7.58
N VAL A 101 13.27 4.21 -8.74
CA VAL A 101 14.06 3.55 -9.79
C VAL A 101 15.47 3.24 -9.29
N PHE A 102 16.16 4.19 -8.67
CA PHE A 102 17.49 3.98 -8.12
C PHE A 102 17.47 2.87 -7.07
N LEU A 103 16.57 2.96 -6.11
CA LEU A 103 16.42 1.94 -5.06
C LEU A 103 16.12 0.55 -5.63
N GLY A 104 15.21 0.47 -6.61
CA GLY A 104 14.88 -0.78 -7.30
C GLY A 104 16.08 -1.35 -8.06
N LYS A 105 16.90 -0.49 -8.67
CA LYS A 105 18.11 -0.92 -9.37
C LYS A 105 19.19 -1.43 -8.42
N GLU A 106 19.42 -0.71 -7.33
CA GLU A 106 20.48 -1.01 -6.38
C GLU A 106 20.15 -2.24 -5.52
N GLU A 107 18.91 -2.33 -5.01
CA GLU A 107 18.57 -3.27 -3.95
C GLU A 107 17.66 -4.44 -4.41
N PHE A 108 16.89 -4.27 -5.48
CA PHE A 108 16.06 -5.35 -6.03
C PHE A 108 16.72 -6.07 -7.22
N GLY A 109 17.35 -5.32 -8.11
CA GLY A 109 18.24 -5.84 -9.15
C GLY A 109 17.56 -6.58 -10.31
N LYS A 110 16.24 -6.42 -10.50
CA LYS A 110 15.46 -7.05 -11.58
C LYS A 110 14.82 -6.01 -12.50
N LEU A 111 13.79 -6.40 -13.27
CA LEU A 111 13.03 -5.56 -14.17
C LEU A 111 12.47 -4.33 -13.43
N ILE A 112 12.55 -3.17 -14.06
CA ILE A 112 11.98 -1.92 -13.56
C ILE A 112 11.01 -1.37 -14.59
N GLN A 113 9.73 -1.27 -14.19
CA GLN A 113 8.73 -0.49 -14.89
C GLN A 113 8.52 0.84 -14.19
N MET A 114 8.57 1.94 -14.91
CA MET A 114 8.33 3.27 -14.35
C MET A 114 7.03 3.86 -14.88
N TYR A 115 6.21 4.39 -13.97
CA TYR A 115 5.08 5.25 -14.27
C TYR A 115 5.02 6.44 -13.33
N SER A 116 4.90 7.64 -13.89
CA SER A 116 4.55 8.87 -13.16
C SER A 116 3.52 9.66 -13.95
N PRO A 117 2.65 10.47 -13.31
CA PRO A 117 1.70 11.33 -14.01
C PRO A 117 2.36 12.36 -14.93
N ALA A 118 3.60 12.74 -14.63
CA ALA A 118 4.40 13.63 -15.46
C ALA A 118 5.90 13.36 -15.26
N TYR A 119 6.69 13.75 -16.25
CA TYR A 119 8.15 13.65 -16.25
C TYR A 119 8.78 14.98 -16.61
N SER A 120 9.90 15.30 -16.00
CA SER A 120 10.86 16.26 -16.52
C SER A 120 11.88 15.56 -17.41
N GLU A 121 12.60 16.35 -18.23
CA GLU A 121 13.65 15.83 -19.09
C GLU A 121 14.81 15.25 -18.29
N ASP A 122 15.20 15.93 -17.21
CA ASP A 122 16.31 15.48 -16.35
C ASP A 122 15.98 14.18 -15.62
N GLU A 123 14.75 14.03 -15.15
CA GLU A 123 14.28 12.76 -14.57
C GLU A 123 14.39 11.62 -15.58
N LEU A 124 13.92 11.81 -16.81
CA LEU A 124 14.01 10.76 -17.83
C LEU A 124 15.47 10.45 -18.20
N LYS A 125 16.33 11.45 -18.37
CA LYS A 125 17.77 11.22 -18.62
C LYS A 125 18.43 10.38 -17.51
N ALA A 126 18.02 10.61 -16.26
CA ALA A 126 18.57 9.87 -15.12
C ALA A 126 18.10 8.40 -15.09
N VAL A 127 16.85 8.11 -15.47
CA VAL A 127 16.26 6.78 -15.30
C VAL A 127 16.34 5.89 -16.54
N LEU A 128 16.37 6.44 -17.75
CA LEU A 128 16.39 5.65 -18.99
C LEU A 128 17.51 4.60 -19.07
N PRO A 129 18.72 4.83 -18.54
CA PRO A 129 19.75 3.80 -18.48
C PRO A 129 19.42 2.62 -17.55
N LEU A 130 18.41 2.74 -16.70
CA LEU A 130 18.13 1.81 -15.58
C LEU A 130 16.84 1.02 -15.73
N ILE A 131 15.86 1.56 -16.46
CA ILE A 131 14.52 0.99 -16.61
C ILE A 131 14.39 0.10 -17.85
N ASP A 132 13.38 -0.77 -17.84
CA ASP A 132 13.03 -1.65 -18.96
C ASP A 132 11.70 -1.22 -19.61
N TYR A 133 10.78 -0.69 -18.83
CA TYR A 133 9.46 -0.24 -19.27
C TYR A 133 9.19 1.19 -18.80
N LEU A 134 8.65 2.01 -19.69
CA LEU A 134 8.24 3.39 -19.39
C LEU A 134 6.80 3.62 -19.81
N VAL A 135 5.94 4.01 -18.87
CA VAL A 135 4.54 4.30 -19.15
C VAL A 135 4.31 5.81 -19.14
N PHE A 136 3.82 6.33 -20.24
CA PHE A 136 3.44 7.74 -20.39
C PHE A 136 1.97 7.96 -20.03
N ASN A 137 1.69 9.01 -19.29
CA ASN A 137 0.34 9.37 -18.88
C ASN A 137 -0.49 10.00 -20.03
N SER A 138 0.19 10.56 -21.06
CA SER A 138 -0.43 11.17 -22.22
C SER A 138 0.46 11.05 -23.47
N ALA A 139 -0.18 11.15 -24.64
CA ALA A 139 0.55 11.20 -25.91
C ALA A 139 1.46 12.43 -26.02
N ASN A 140 1.08 13.58 -25.45
CA ASN A 140 1.90 14.77 -25.44
C ASN A 140 3.24 14.53 -24.71
N GLN A 141 3.23 13.78 -23.62
CA GLN A 141 4.48 13.41 -22.93
C GLN A 141 5.35 12.55 -23.83
N TYR A 142 4.79 11.52 -24.46
CA TYR A 142 5.55 10.68 -25.38
C TYR A 142 6.13 11.49 -26.55
N GLU A 143 5.34 12.29 -27.21
CA GLU A 143 5.80 13.14 -28.33
C GLU A 143 6.93 14.09 -27.90
N ARG A 144 6.83 14.66 -26.71
CA ARG A 144 7.85 15.54 -26.13
C ARG A 144 9.17 14.82 -25.87
N PHE A 145 9.13 13.56 -25.44
CA PHE A 145 10.31 12.85 -24.93
C PHE A 145 10.78 11.66 -25.78
N LYS A 146 10.08 11.33 -26.87
CA LYS A 146 10.45 10.19 -27.73
C LYS A 146 11.86 10.27 -28.32
N TYR A 147 12.44 11.46 -28.40
CA TYR A 147 13.83 11.61 -28.86
C TYR A 147 14.82 11.03 -27.84
N LEU A 148 14.59 11.22 -26.52
CA LEU A 148 15.40 10.60 -25.46
C LEU A 148 15.33 9.06 -25.51
N ILE A 149 14.15 8.52 -25.81
CA ILE A 149 13.98 7.07 -25.96
C ILE A 149 14.82 6.54 -27.15
N LYS A 150 14.85 7.29 -28.25
CA LYS A 150 15.64 6.92 -29.45
C LYS A 150 17.15 7.04 -29.22
N GLU A 151 17.58 7.96 -28.38
CA GLU A 151 19.00 8.21 -28.06
C GLU A 151 19.50 7.25 -26.97
N SER A 152 18.59 6.52 -26.29
CA SER A 152 18.97 5.55 -25.27
C SER A 152 19.68 4.34 -25.84
N ASP A 153 20.81 3.95 -25.27
CA ASP A 153 21.53 2.72 -25.58
C ASP A 153 20.76 1.44 -25.20
N ARG A 154 19.71 1.59 -24.41
CA ARG A 154 18.85 0.48 -23.98
C ARG A 154 17.55 0.45 -24.77
N LYS A 155 17.06 -0.76 -25.04
CA LYS A 155 15.70 -0.94 -25.54
C LYS A 155 14.71 -0.69 -24.41
N ILE A 156 13.95 0.40 -24.52
CA ILE A 156 12.89 0.75 -23.58
C ILE A 156 11.53 0.39 -24.19
N HIS A 157 10.74 -0.38 -23.47
CA HIS A 157 9.36 -0.69 -23.83
C HIS A 157 8.44 0.44 -23.39
N CYS A 158 7.85 1.16 -24.34
CA CYS A 158 6.98 2.30 -24.05
C CYS A 158 5.51 1.91 -24.07
N GLY A 159 4.76 2.43 -23.11
CA GLY A 159 3.32 2.24 -23.02
C GLY A 159 2.58 3.52 -22.70
N TYR A 160 1.27 3.50 -22.93
CA TYR A 160 0.34 4.53 -22.47
C TYR A 160 -0.49 4.04 -21.30
N ARG A 161 -0.66 4.89 -20.29
CA ARG A 161 -1.71 4.68 -19.30
C ARG A 161 -3.05 5.05 -19.90
N ILE A 162 -4.00 4.14 -19.79
CA ILE A 162 -5.40 4.33 -20.20
C ILE A 162 -6.30 4.50 -18.97
N ASN A 163 -7.39 5.22 -19.16
CA ASN A 163 -8.45 5.38 -18.18
C ASN A 163 -9.74 4.76 -18.74
N PRO A 164 -10.16 3.59 -18.26
CA PRO A 164 -11.40 2.96 -18.71
C PRO A 164 -12.66 3.63 -18.15
N GLU A 165 -12.52 4.72 -17.35
CA GLU A 165 -13.63 5.45 -16.71
C GLU A 165 -14.53 4.55 -15.85
N TYR A 166 -13.91 3.53 -15.28
CA TYR A 166 -14.57 2.59 -14.39
C TYR A 166 -13.64 2.23 -13.22
N SER A 167 -14.19 2.30 -12.02
CA SER A 167 -13.57 1.85 -10.79
C SER A 167 -14.64 1.61 -9.74
N GLU A 168 -14.56 0.51 -9.01
CA GLU A 168 -15.44 0.19 -7.88
C GLU A 168 -14.86 0.68 -6.53
N VAL A 169 -13.84 1.54 -6.57
CA VAL A 169 -13.27 2.16 -5.38
C VAL A 169 -14.26 3.17 -4.82
N GLN A 170 -14.73 2.95 -3.60
CA GLN A 170 -15.76 3.76 -2.95
C GLN A 170 -15.25 5.16 -2.53
N MET A 171 -14.01 5.22 -2.06
CA MET A 171 -13.39 6.48 -1.59
C MET A 171 -12.89 7.29 -2.77
N GLU A 172 -13.45 8.48 -3.01
CA GLU A 172 -13.14 9.32 -4.16
C GLU A 172 -11.63 9.64 -4.26
N ILE A 173 -10.96 9.87 -3.15
CA ILE A 173 -9.52 10.18 -3.11
C ILE A 173 -8.65 9.04 -3.67
N TYR A 174 -9.14 7.79 -3.63
CA TYR A 174 -8.44 6.60 -4.15
C TYR A 174 -9.03 6.10 -5.47
N ASN A 175 -10.10 6.73 -5.98
CA ASN A 175 -10.70 6.38 -7.26
C ASN A 175 -9.93 7.03 -8.42
N PRO A 176 -9.13 6.28 -9.20
CA PRO A 176 -8.32 6.86 -10.26
C PRO A 176 -9.10 7.16 -11.54
N CYS A 177 -10.40 6.85 -11.59
CA CYS A 177 -11.24 6.97 -12.76
C CYS A 177 -12.35 8.03 -12.62
N THR A 178 -12.24 8.93 -11.64
CA THR A 178 -13.20 10.05 -11.51
C THR A 178 -13.15 10.99 -12.71
N ASN A 179 -14.19 11.78 -12.92
CA ASN A 179 -14.24 12.78 -14.00
C ASN A 179 -13.10 13.82 -13.94
N ARG A 180 -12.49 14.02 -12.77
CA ARG A 180 -11.38 14.95 -12.53
C ARG A 180 -10.02 14.22 -12.46
N SER A 181 -9.99 12.95 -12.80
CA SER A 181 -8.75 12.18 -12.74
C SER A 181 -7.69 12.76 -13.67
N ARG A 182 -6.47 12.88 -13.13
CA ARG A 182 -5.27 13.22 -13.91
C ARG A 182 -4.56 12.01 -14.50
N PHE A 183 -5.13 10.80 -14.36
CA PHE A 183 -4.48 9.54 -14.70
C PHE A 183 -5.02 8.93 -15.99
N GLY A 184 -4.12 8.79 -16.96
CA GLY A 184 -4.36 8.03 -18.17
C GLY A 184 -5.25 8.73 -19.20
N MET A 185 -5.25 8.21 -20.41
CA MET A 185 -6.05 8.71 -21.53
C MET A 185 -7.35 7.91 -21.64
N ARG A 186 -8.44 8.60 -21.87
CA ARG A 186 -9.72 8.01 -22.25
C ARG A 186 -9.69 7.47 -23.68
N ALA A 187 -10.61 6.60 -24.01
CA ALA A 187 -10.63 5.94 -25.31
C ALA A 187 -10.73 6.93 -26.49
N GLU A 188 -11.55 7.98 -26.35
CA GLU A 188 -11.72 9.01 -27.37
C GLU A 188 -10.40 9.75 -27.65
N VAL A 189 -9.64 10.07 -26.59
CA VAL A 189 -8.34 10.74 -26.73
C VAL A 189 -7.33 9.79 -27.38
N LEU A 190 -7.30 8.51 -26.97
CA LEU A 190 -6.37 7.54 -27.56
C LEU A 190 -6.64 7.26 -29.03
N GLN A 191 -7.90 7.43 -29.50
CA GLN A 191 -8.26 7.27 -30.90
C GLN A 191 -7.60 8.29 -31.83
N GLU A 192 -7.33 9.48 -31.31
CA GLU A 192 -6.78 10.61 -32.05
C GLU A 192 -5.24 10.64 -32.06
N VAL A 193 -4.58 9.70 -31.37
CA VAL A 193 -3.13 9.69 -31.22
C VAL A 193 -2.46 8.49 -31.88
N SER A 194 -1.19 8.66 -32.25
CA SER A 194 -0.40 7.61 -32.87
C SER A 194 0.09 6.59 -31.82
N MET A 195 -0.04 5.31 -32.15
CA MET A 195 0.57 4.20 -31.42
C MET A 195 2.02 3.88 -31.86
N ARG A 196 2.60 4.67 -32.78
CA ARG A 196 3.94 4.41 -33.28
C ARG A 196 4.99 4.57 -32.17
N GLY A 197 5.69 3.48 -31.86
CA GLY A 197 6.68 3.43 -30.78
C GLY A 197 6.09 3.13 -29.41
N ILE A 198 4.80 2.84 -29.35
CA ILE A 198 4.09 2.37 -28.16
C ILE A 198 3.76 0.89 -28.38
N ASP A 199 4.24 0.05 -27.49
CA ASP A 199 4.05 -1.40 -27.55
C ASP A 199 3.33 -1.96 -26.32
N GLY A 200 2.77 -1.10 -25.46
CA GLY A 200 1.99 -1.51 -24.29
C GLY A 200 0.94 -0.53 -23.82
N LEU A 201 0.02 -1.05 -23.03
CA LEU A 201 -0.98 -0.28 -22.26
C LEU A 201 -0.89 -0.60 -20.79
N HIS A 202 -1.27 0.36 -19.98
CA HIS A 202 -1.33 0.23 -18.52
C HIS A 202 -2.62 0.86 -17.99
N PHE A 203 -3.26 0.23 -17.04
CA PHE A 203 -4.31 0.85 -16.24
C PHE A 203 -4.16 0.49 -14.77
N HIS A 204 -4.74 1.28 -13.90
CA HIS A 204 -4.81 1.00 -12.47
C HIS A 204 -6.13 1.58 -11.95
N THR A 205 -7.06 0.72 -11.59
CA THR A 205 -8.46 1.07 -11.31
C THR A 205 -8.95 0.51 -9.98
N MET A 206 -8.16 -0.34 -9.35
CA MET A 206 -8.54 -1.13 -8.18
C MET A 206 -7.80 -0.68 -6.91
N CYS A 207 -8.43 -0.90 -5.76
CA CYS A 207 -7.83 -0.76 -4.43
C CYS A 207 -8.45 -1.82 -3.50
N GLN A 208 -7.63 -2.76 -3.01
CA GLN A 208 -8.03 -3.85 -2.09
C GLN A 208 -9.19 -4.72 -2.60
N GLN A 209 -9.26 -4.99 -3.89
CA GLN A 209 -10.39 -5.67 -4.53
C GLN A 209 -10.06 -7.09 -5.01
N GLY A 210 -11.11 -7.85 -5.33
CA GLY A 210 -11.04 -9.24 -5.77
C GLY A 210 -10.85 -9.40 -7.28
N SER A 211 -10.67 -10.65 -7.74
CA SER A 211 -10.56 -11.01 -9.15
C SER A 211 -11.82 -10.70 -9.94
N ASP A 212 -12.99 -10.75 -9.30
CA ASP A 212 -14.28 -10.40 -9.89
C ASP A 212 -14.36 -8.94 -10.37
N VAL A 213 -13.72 -8.02 -9.62
CA VAL A 213 -13.64 -6.60 -10.04
C VAL A 213 -12.69 -6.45 -11.22
N LEU A 214 -11.58 -7.20 -11.26
CA LEU A 214 -10.72 -7.23 -12.45
C LEU A 214 -11.48 -7.71 -13.67
N PHE A 215 -12.29 -8.78 -13.55
CA PHE A 215 -13.09 -9.29 -14.65
C PHE A 215 -14.00 -8.20 -15.24
N ARG A 216 -14.80 -7.54 -14.40
CA ARG A 216 -15.68 -6.45 -14.86
C ARG A 216 -14.91 -5.25 -15.45
N THR A 217 -13.72 -4.96 -14.89
CA THR A 217 -12.84 -3.91 -15.43
C THR A 217 -12.35 -4.27 -16.83
N LEU A 218 -11.98 -5.52 -17.06
CA LEU A 218 -11.47 -5.98 -18.36
C LEU A 218 -12.57 -5.99 -19.43
N GLU A 219 -13.83 -6.31 -19.08
CA GLU A 219 -14.97 -6.19 -20.01
C GLU A 219 -15.05 -4.76 -20.57
N LEU A 220 -14.91 -3.73 -19.74
CA LEU A 220 -14.93 -2.33 -20.17
C LEU A 220 -13.64 -1.90 -20.89
N VAL A 221 -12.50 -2.45 -20.50
CA VAL A 221 -11.25 -2.23 -21.25
C VAL A 221 -11.35 -2.83 -22.65
N GLU A 222 -11.92 -4.01 -22.78
CA GLU A 222 -12.16 -4.62 -24.10
C GLU A 222 -13.14 -3.79 -24.90
N GLU A 223 -14.30 -3.43 -24.36
CA GLU A 223 -15.32 -2.63 -25.05
C GLU A 223 -14.74 -1.32 -25.61
N ARG A 224 -13.92 -0.62 -24.83
CA ARG A 224 -13.46 0.73 -25.19
C ARG A 224 -12.13 0.75 -25.94
N PHE A 225 -11.26 -0.24 -25.70
CA PHE A 225 -9.87 -0.23 -26.19
C PHE A 225 -9.50 -1.42 -27.08
N GLU A 226 -10.42 -2.32 -27.47
CA GLU A 226 -10.14 -3.55 -28.23
C GLU A 226 -9.27 -3.31 -29.46
N LYS A 227 -9.54 -2.27 -30.25
CA LYS A 227 -8.76 -1.95 -31.45
C LYS A 227 -7.27 -1.61 -31.17
N PHE A 228 -6.91 -1.30 -29.92
CA PHE A 228 -5.56 -1.05 -29.49
C PHE A 228 -4.91 -2.32 -28.91
N LEU A 229 -5.69 -3.17 -28.23
CA LEU A 229 -5.22 -4.43 -27.66
C LEU A 229 -4.56 -5.33 -28.71
N ASN A 230 -5.09 -5.34 -29.95
CA ASN A 230 -4.53 -6.09 -31.07
C ASN A 230 -3.24 -5.48 -31.68
N LYS A 231 -2.76 -4.34 -31.16
CA LYS A 231 -1.59 -3.61 -31.70
C LYS A 231 -0.42 -3.52 -30.73
N ILE A 232 -0.60 -4.00 -29.51
CA ILE A 232 0.38 -3.95 -28.44
C ILE A 232 0.99 -5.34 -28.19
N LYS A 233 2.03 -5.39 -27.35
CA LYS A 233 2.72 -6.62 -27.00
C LYS A 233 2.55 -6.96 -25.51
N TRP A 234 2.23 -5.97 -24.70
CA TRP A 234 2.04 -6.15 -23.26
C TRP A 234 0.94 -5.23 -22.73
N ILE A 235 0.34 -5.68 -21.64
CA ILE A 235 -0.60 -4.88 -20.88
C ILE A 235 -0.30 -5.03 -19.39
N ASN A 236 -0.43 -3.94 -18.65
CA ASN A 236 -0.32 -3.94 -17.21
C ASN A 236 -1.68 -3.60 -16.59
N PHE A 237 -2.23 -4.51 -15.80
CA PHE A 237 -3.52 -4.36 -15.13
C PHE A 237 -3.43 -3.51 -13.85
N GLY A 238 -2.22 -3.02 -13.51
CA GLY A 238 -1.98 -2.20 -12.32
C GLY A 238 -2.02 -2.98 -11.03
N GLY A 239 -2.23 -2.25 -9.95
CA GLY A 239 -2.30 -2.78 -8.59
C GLY A 239 -3.72 -2.81 -8.03
N GLY A 240 -3.82 -2.97 -6.72
CA GLY A 240 -5.09 -3.06 -6.00
C GLY A 240 -5.66 -4.47 -5.89
N HIS A 241 -4.97 -5.46 -6.48
CA HIS A 241 -5.27 -6.89 -6.33
C HIS A 241 -4.87 -7.36 -4.94
N HIS A 242 -5.84 -7.76 -4.13
CA HIS A 242 -5.60 -8.16 -2.73
C HIS A 242 -5.32 -9.65 -2.60
N ILE A 243 -4.38 -10.16 -3.41
CA ILE A 243 -4.12 -11.59 -3.72
C ILE A 243 -3.90 -12.44 -2.47
N THR A 244 -3.19 -11.94 -1.47
CA THR A 244 -2.84 -12.68 -0.24
C THR A 244 -3.91 -12.57 0.84
N ARG A 245 -5.00 -11.83 0.59
CA ARG A 245 -6.13 -11.77 1.52
C ARG A 245 -6.83 -13.13 1.58
N LYS A 246 -7.17 -13.59 2.79
CA LYS A 246 -7.93 -14.82 2.98
C LYS A 246 -9.25 -14.79 2.19
N GLY A 247 -9.49 -15.85 1.42
CA GLY A 247 -10.68 -15.98 0.59
C GLY A 247 -10.61 -15.19 -0.73
N TYR A 248 -9.42 -14.70 -1.11
CA TYR A 248 -9.24 -14.18 -2.47
C TYR A 248 -9.32 -15.33 -3.48
N ASP A 249 -10.05 -15.13 -4.57
CA ASP A 249 -10.21 -16.13 -5.63
C ASP A 249 -9.00 -16.12 -6.57
N ILE A 250 -7.99 -16.93 -6.22
CA ILE A 250 -6.76 -17.09 -7.02
C ILE A 250 -7.06 -17.85 -8.32
N ASP A 251 -7.97 -18.82 -8.28
CA ASP A 251 -8.32 -19.62 -9.46
C ASP A 251 -8.99 -18.72 -10.52
N GLY A 252 -9.95 -17.90 -10.10
CA GLY A 252 -10.59 -16.91 -10.97
C GLY A 252 -9.60 -15.89 -11.53
N LEU A 253 -8.63 -15.40 -10.72
CA LEU A 253 -7.57 -14.51 -11.22
C LEU A 253 -6.76 -15.19 -12.32
N CYS A 254 -6.32 -16.42 -12.11
CA CYS A 254 -5.53 -17.15 -13.10
C CYS A 254 -6.32 -17.43 -14.38
N GLU A 255 -7.59 -17.76 -14.28
CA GLU A 255 -8.47 -17.96 -15.43
C GLU A 255 -8.63 -16.67 -16.26
N ILE A 256 -8.89 -15.54 -15.59
CA ILE A 256 -9.01 -14.22 -16.22
C ILE A 256 -7.73 -13.87 -16.99
N ILE A 257 -6.57 -13.98 -16.34
CA ILE A 257 -5.27 -13.66 -16.96
C ILE A 257 -5.02 -14.56 -18.17
N ASN A 258 -5.20 -15.87 -18.03
CA ASN A 258 -4.94 -16.83 -19.11
C ASN A 258 -5.88 -16.64 -20.29
N THR A 259 -7.16 -16.36 -20.05
CA THR A 259 -8.15 -16.06 -21.08
C THR A 259 -7.79 -14.81 -21.86
N PHE A 260 -7.40 -13.73 -21.15
CA PHE A 260 -7.00 -12.48 -21.78
C PHE A 260 -5.69 -12.63 -22.57
N LYS A 261 -4.67 -13.28 -22.00
CA LYS A 261 -3.41 -13.60 -22.71
C LYS A 261 -3.66 -14.39 -23.99
N LYS A 262 -4.50 -15.43 -23.94
CA LYS A 262 -4.83 -16.25 -25.10
C LYS A 262 -5.59 -15.48 -26.18
N LYS A 263 -6.49 -14.58 -25.78
CA LYS A 263 -7.31 -13.80 -26.72
C LYS A 263 -6.49 -12.79 -27.51
N TYR A 264 -5.51 -12.13 -26.88
CA TYR A 264 -4.79 -11.01 -27.45
C TYR A 264 -3.30 -11.30 -27.69
N GLU A 265 -2.80 -12.45 -27.29
CA GLU A 265 -1.39 -12.84 -27.40
C GLU A 265 -0.42 -11.82 -26.74
N LEU A 266 -0.76 -11.37 -25.51
CA LEU A 266 -0.05 -10.32 -24.79
C LEU A 266 0.69 -10.86 -23.57
N ASP A 267 1.82 -10.23 -23.26
CA ASP A 267 2.41 -10.30 -21.92
C ASP A 267 1.53 -9.52 -20.94
N VAL A 268 1.20 -10.10 -19.79
CA VAL A 268 0.41 -9.45 -18.73
C VAL A 268 1.28 -9.14 -17.53
N PHE A 269 1.13 -7.93 -17.00
CA PHE A 269 1.76 -7.48 -15.77
C PHE A 269 0.71 -7.17 -14.70
N LEU A 270 1.07 -7.39 -13.43
CA LEU A 270 0.34 -6.91 -12.26
C LEU A 270 1.30 -6.10 -11.37
N GLU A 271 0.77 -5.09 -10.68
CA GLU A 271 1.52 -4.23 -9.75
C GLU A 271 0.90 -4.22 -8.34
N PRO A 272 0.62 -5.37 -7.72
CA PRO A 272 0.16 -5.33 -6.34
C PRO A 272 1.23 -4.70 -5.46
N GLY A 273 0.81 -4.00 -4.42
CA GLY A 273 1.72 -3.42 -3.44
C GLY A 273 1.43 -3.98 -2.07
N GLU A 274 0.26 -3.67 -1.56
CA GLU A 274 -0.20 -4.05 -0.22
C GLU A 274 -0.23 -5.57 -0.03
N SER A 275 -0.72 -6.33 -1.00
CA SER A 275 -0.83 -7.79 -0.87
C SER A 275 0.52 -8.50 -0.72
N HIS A 276 1.64 -7.89 -1.13
CA HIS A 276 2.96 -8.46 -0.89
C HIS A 276 3.31 -8.53 0.61
N VAL A 277 2.84 -7.55 1.37
CA VAL A 277 3.23 -7.36 2.78
C VAL A 277 2.03 -7.32 3.74
N LEU A 278 0.89 -7.80 3.30
CA LEU A 278 -0.30 -7.93 4.14
C LEU A 278 -0.02 -8.89 5.31
N HIS A 279 -0.33 -8.46 6.54
CA HIS A 279 -0.08 -9.20 7.79
C HIS A 279 1.39 -9.55 8.06
N THR A 280 2.33 -8.74 7.56
CA THR A 280 3.76 -8.99 7.75
C THR A 280 4.48 -7.96 8.61
N GLY A 281 3.85 -6.81 8.90
CA GLY A 281 4.50 -5.75 9.64
C GLY A 281 3.64 -5.10 10.70
N TYR A 282 4.28 -4.72 11.78
CA TYR A 282 3.66 -4.17 12.97
C TYR A 282 4.36 -2.88 13.40
N LEU A 283 3.61 -1.97 14.03
CA LEU A 283 4.17 -0.81 14.73
C LEU A 283 4.00 -1.02 16.23
N VAL A 284 5.10 -1.01 16.94
CA VAL A 284 5.13 -1.12 18.41
C VAL A 284 5.34 0.25 19.02
N ALA A 285 4.46 0.64 19.92
CA ALA A 285 4.48 1.90 20.64
C ALA A 285 4.37 1.70 22.14
N THR A 286 4.79 2.67 22.93
CA THR A 286 4.72 2.65 24.41
C THR A 286 3.72 3.67 24.92
N VAL A 287 2.94 3.28 25.93
CA VAL A 287 2.07 4.18 26.69
C VAL A 287 2.92 5.17 27.49
N LEU A 288 2.76 6.45 27.20
CA LEU A 288 3.43 7.54 27.89
C LEU A 288 2.60 8.11 29.05
N ASP A 289 1.27 8.12 28.87
CA ASP A 289 0.36 8.67 29.86
C ASP A 289 -1.05 8.07 29.73
N VAL A 290 -1.81 8.07 30.80
CA VAL A 290 -3.23 7.71 30.85
C VAL A 290 -3.97 8.88 31.52
N ILE A 291 -4.75 9.60 30.74
CA ILE A 291 -5.53 10.75 31.19
C ILE A 291 -6.92 10.27 31.59
N GLU A 292 -7.20 10.27 32.87
CA GLU A 292 -8.53 9.94 33.38
C GLU A 292 -9.56 11.01 33.00
N ASN A 293 -10.69 10.58 32.50
CA ASN A 293 -11.81 11.45 32.15
C ASN A 293 -13.07 11.04 32.92
N PRO A 294 -13.37 11.67 34.06
CA PRO A 294 -14.50 11.31 34.89
C PRO A 294 -15.88 11.37 34.23
N THR A 295 -15.99 12.07 33.10
CA THR A 295 -17.25 12.29 32.38
C THR A 295 -17.30 11.62 31.01
N SER A 296 -16.22 10.93 30.61
CA SER A 296 -16.12 10.30 29.29
C SER A 296 -15.14 9.12 29.33
N ILE A 297 -14.63 8.74 28.16
CA ILE A 297 -13.65 7.66 28.00
C ILE A 297 -12.25 8.19 28.32
N ASP A 298 -11.46 7.45 29.07
CA ASP A 298 -10.06 7.76 29.35
C ASP A 298 -9.23 7.82 28.06
N VAL A 299 -8.22 8.70 28.04
CA VAL A 299 -7.34 8.91 26.89
C VAL A 299 -5.96 8.38 27.19
N VAL A 300 -5.44 7.52 26.34
CA VAL A 300 -4.08 6.98 26.41
C VAL A 300 -3.21 7.69 25.39
N ILE A 301 -2.09 8.25 25.83
CA ILE A 301 -1.09 8.91 24.98
C ILE A 301 0.05 7.93 24.70
N LEU A 302 0.31 7.69 23.41
CA LEU A 302 1.43 6.87 22.95
C LEU A 302 2.59 7.71 22.45
N ASP A 303 3.78 7.12 22.37
CA ASP A 303 4.97 7.71 21.77
C ASP A 303 4.97 7.67 20.23
N THR A 304 3.93 7.12 19.61
CA THR A 304 3.66 7.17 18.18
C THR A 304 2.59 8.20 17.83
N SER A 305 2.26 8.35 16.53
CA SER A 305 1.34 9.38 16.03
C SER A 305 0.62 8.89 14.78
N ALA A 306 -0.68 9.13 14.69
CA ALA A 306 -1.43 8.91 13.47
C ALA A 306 -0.91 9.80 12.34
N SER A 307 -0.80 11.12 12.59
CA SER A 307 -0.38 12.08 11.56
C SER A 307 1.07 11.92 11.09
N ALA A 308 1.96 11.45 11.95
CA ALA A 308 3.39 11.32 11.62
C ALA A 308 3.78 9.90 11.18
N HIS A 309 3.26 8.87 11.81
CA HIS A 309 3.76 7.50 11.67
C HIS A 309 2.77 6.53 11.00
N MET A 310 1.49 6.90 10.87
CA MET A 310 0.45 6.14 10.18
C MET A 310 -0.59 7.08 9.54
N PRO A 311 -0.17 7.96 8.60
CA PRO A 311 -1.01 9.06 8.11
C PRO A 311 -2.30 8.60 7.43
N ASP A 312 -2.37 7.39 6.90
CA ASP A 312 -3.60 6.85 6.30
C ASP A 312 -4.74 6.70 7.33
N VAL A 313 -4.45 6.62 8.62
CA VAL A 313 -5.47 6.67 9.69
C VAL A 313 -6.29 7.95 9.61
N ILE A 314 -5.66 9.06 9.22
CA ILE A 314 -6.32 10.37 9.08
C ILE A 314 -6.74 10.63 7.62
N GLU A 315 -5.88 10.30 6.65
CA GLU A 315 -6.11 10.58 5.23
C GLU A 315 -7.19 9.69 4.61
N MET A 316 -7.31 8.44 5.06
CA MET A 316 -8.31 7.46 4.64
C MET A 316 -9.11 6.94 5.84
N PRO A 317 -9.66 7.76 6.69
CA PRO A 317 -10.08 7.44 8.05
C PRO A 317 -10.42 5.96 8.29
N TYR A 318 -9.56 5.25 9.00
CA TYR A 318 -9.78 3.89 9.46
C TYR A 318 -9.19 3.72 10.85
N THR A 319 -9.68 2.73 11.59
CA THR A 319 -9.13 2.37 12.90
C THR A 319 -8.21 1.16 12.73
N PRO A 320 -6.89 1.28 12.92
CA PRO A 320 -5.96 0.16 12.78
C PRO A 320 -6.23 -0.92 13.83
N GLU A 321 -5.87 -2.16 13.52
CA GLU A 321 -5.99 -3.27 14.47
C GLU A 321 -4.87 -3.20 15.52
N ILE A 322 -5.25 -3.43 16.80
CA ILE A 322 -4.31 -3.66 17.91
C ILE A 322 -4.40 -5.12 18.32
N LEU A 323 -3.27 -5.84 18.36
CA LEU A 323 -3.27 -7.29 18.64
C LEU A 323 -3.88 -7.69 19.99
N SER A 324 -3.87 -6.81 20.97
CA SER A 324 -4.38 -7.06 22.33
C SER A 324 -5.71 -6.37 22.64
N ALA A 325 -6.35 -5.75 21.65
CA ALA A 325 -7.56 -4.96 21.87
C ALA A 325 -8.61 -5.19 20.79
N ARG A 326 -9.86 -4.88 21.10
CA ARG A 326 -10.96 -4.82 20.13
C ARG A 326 -11.18 -3.37 19.71
N ARG A 327 -11.32 -3.13 18.42
CA ARG A 327 -11.70 -1.82 17.86
C ARG A 327 -13.15 -1.50 18.20
N VAL A 328 -13.43 -0.23 18.47
CA VAL A 328 -14.77 0.34 18.54
C VAL A 328 -15.05 1.03 17.22
N LEU A 329 -15.93 0.48 16.40
CA LEU A 329 -16.21 0.96 15.04
C LEU A 329 -17.58 1.63 14.93
N GLU A 330 -18.52 1.29 15.83
CA GLU A 330 -19.86 1.86 15.87
C GLU A 330 -20.19 2.29 17.31
N SER A 331 -21.08 3.29 17.45
CA SER A 331 -21.54 3.74 18.78
C SER A 331 -22.21 2.62 19.60
N SER A 332 -22.85 1.67 18.93
CA SER A 332 -23.42 0.47 19.55
C SER A 332 -22.36 -0.42 20.22
N ASP A 333 -21.10 -0.38 19.76
CA ASP A 333 -19.99 -1.10 20.41
C ASP A 333 -19.68 -0.52 21.80
N LEU A 334 -19.96 0.77 22.03
CA LEU A 334 -19.78 1.46 23.30
C LEU A 334 -20.85 1.05 24.33
N ASP A 335 -22.06 0.74 23.88
CA ASP A 335 -23.19 0.37 24.72
C ASP A 335 -23.20 -1.12 25.10
N MET A 336 -22.33 -1.93 24.48
CA MET A 336 -22.20 -3.33 24.84
C MET A 336 -21.74 -3.46 26.31
N PRO A 337 -22.40 -4.35 27.12
CA PRO A 337 -21.95 -4.59 28.47
C PRO A 337 -20.45 -4.90 28.48
N LEU A 338 -19.70 -4.18 29.29
CA LEU A 338 -18.30 -4.54 29.56
C LEU A 338 -18.34 -5.93 30.20
N GLU A 339 -17.84 -6.94 29.50
CA GLU A 339 -17.47 -8.18 30.17
C GLU A 339 -16.47 -7.81 31.27
N GLU A 340 -16.55 -8.45 32.45
CA GLU A 340 -15.59 -8.20 33.52
C GLU A 340 -14.16 -8.15 32.99
N GLY A 341 -13.43 -7.05 33.24
CA GLY A 341 -12.05 -6.85 32.79
C GLY A 341 -11.88 -6.21 31.41
N ARG A 342 -12.87 -5.52 30.83
CA ARG A 342 -12.68 -4.69 29.61
C ARG A 342 -12.60 -3.21 29.97
N TYR A 343 -11.58 -2.54 29.41
CA TYR A 343 -11.30 -1.13 29.66
C TYR A 343 -11.37 -0.38 28.32
N LYS A 344 -12.14 0.72 28.30
CA LYS A 344 -12.31 1.58 27.11
C LYS A 344 -11.26 2.68 27.13
N TYR A 345 -10.63 2.92 25.96
CA TYR A 345 -9.69 4.03 25.79
C TYR A 345 -9.83 4.66 24.41
N ILE A 346 -9.64 5.98 24.37
CA ILE A 346 -9.26 6.70 23.18
C ILE A 346 -7.73 6.65 23.10
N ILE A 347 -7.19 6.14 22.02
CA ILE A 347 -5.74 6.09 21.78
C ILE A 347 -5.33 7.31 20.97
N GLY A 348 -4.53 8.16 21.57
CA GLY A 348 -4.00 9.38 20.99
C GLY A 348 -2.48 9.40 20.98
N SER A 349 -1.93 10.48 20.45
CA SER A 349 -0.51 10.69 20.31
C SER A 349 -0.01 11.94 21.02
N LYS A 350 1.29 12.16 21.04
CA LYS A 350 1.93 13.31 21.71
C LYS A 350 2.16 14.52 20.81
N THR A 351 1.60 14.56 19.59
CA THR A 351 1.70 15.76 18.74
C THR A 351 0.76 16.85 19.20
N CYS A 352 1.00 18.09 18.75
CA CYS A 352 0.15 19.23 19.05
C CYS A 352 -1.10 19.32 18.15
N LEU A 353 -1.30 18.36 17.23
CA LEU A 353 -2.49 18.30 16.39
C LEU A 353 -3.63 17.67 17.18
N SER A 354 -4.69 18.45 17.48
CA SER A 354 -5.82 17.96 18.27
C SER A 354 -6.55 16.75 17.66
N GLY A 355 -6.53 16.63 16.33
CA GLY A 355 -7.10 15.50 15.59
C GLY A 355 -6.16 14.29 15.44
N ASP A 356 -5.01 14.26 16.13
CA ASP A 356 -4.07 13.14 16.08
C ASP A 356 -4.51 12.00 17.02
N ILE A 357 -5.66 11.45 16.71
CA ILE A 357 -6.30 10.33 17.39
C ILE A 357 -6.20 9.10 16.49
N ILE A 358 -5.77 7.99 17.06
CA ILE A 358 -5.60 6.72 16.33
C ILE A 358 -6.93 5.96 16.28
N GLY A 359 -7.69 5.96 17.37
CA GLY A 359 -9.00 5.32 17.42
C GLY A 359 -9.47 5.02 18.84
N GLU A 360 -10.62 4.35 18.94
CA GLU A 360 -11.20 3.90 20.19
C GLU A 360 -11.12 2.38 20.31
N TYR A 361 -10.78 1.91 21.52
CA TYR A 361 -10.49 0.50 21.73
C TYR A 361 -10.96 -0.02 23.08
N LEU A 362 -11.25 -1.32 23.13
CA LEU A 362 -11.57 -2.10 24.33
C LEU A 362 -10.39 -3.05 24.63
N PHE A 363 -9.76 -2.87 25.79
CA PHE A 363 -8.69 -3.74 26.27
C PHE A 363 -9.20 -4.68 27.35
N ARG A 364 -8.61 -5.89 27.44
CA ARG A 364 -8.94 -6.88 28.48
C ARG A 364 -8.32 -6.54 29.85
N LYS A 365 -7.27 -5.71 29.87
CA LYS A 365 -6.56 -5.27 31.07
C LYS A 365 -6.39 -3.76 31.02
N PRO A 366 -6.33 -3.08 32.18
CA PRO A 366 -6.06 -1.66 32.20
C PRO A 366 -4.68 -1.38 31.66
N LEU A 367 -4.55 -0.34 30.83
CA LEU A 367 -3.28 0.18 30.35
C LEU A 367 -2.62 1.05 31.42
N LYS A 368 -1.30 0.99 31.48
CA LYS A 368 -0.47 1.82 32.36
C LYS A 368 0.76 2.31 31.62
N VAL A 369 1.36 3.37 32.11
CA VAL A 369 2.63 3.91 31.59
C VAL A 369 3.67 2.81 31.51
N GLY A 370 4.33 2.71 30.35
CA GLY A 370 5.31 1.70 30.01
C GLY A 370 4.77 0.45 29.31
N ASP A 371 3.46 0.25 29.27
CA ASP A 371 2.88 -0.86 28.49
C ASP A 371 3.12 -0.66 27.00
N ARG A 372 3.36 -1.76 26.27
CA ARG A 372 3.53 -1.74 24.82
C ARG A 372 2.25 -2.09 24.10
N VAL A 373 1.93 -1.31 23.08
CA VAL A 373 0.78 -1.50 22.17
C VAL A 373 1.31 -1.84 20.78
N ILE A 374 0.72 -2.86 20.12
CA ILE A 374 1.16 -3.37 18.84
C ILE A 374 0.04 -3.19 17.82
N PHE A 375 0.26 -2.32 16.84
CA PHE A 375 -0.61 -2.11 15.70
C PHE A 375 -0.25 -3.07 14.58
N ALA A 376 -1.24 -3.77 14.01
CA ALA A 376 -1.06 -4.68 12.88
C ALA A 376 -1.11 -3.94 11.53
N ASP A 377 -0.61 -4.59 10.48
CA ASP A 377 -0.62 -4.11 9.09
C ASP A 377 0.00 -2.71 8.90
N MET A 378 1.17 -2.47 9.52
CA MET A 378 1.86 -1.20 9.50
C MET A 378 3.06 -1.14 8.54
N SER A 379 3.26 -2.15 7.68
CA SER A 379 4.37 -2.14 6.71
C SER A 379 4.00 -1.44 5.39
N GLN A 380 2.79 -1.66 4.88
CA GLN A 380 2.35 -1.08 3.61
C GLN A 380 1.94 0.39 3.77
N TYR A 381 2.27 1.23 2.79
CA TYR A 381 2.04 2.68 2.76
C TYR A 381 2.51 3.43 4.01
N THR A 382 2.20 2.94 5.19
CA THR A 382 2.54 3.53 6.50
C THR A 382 4.02 3.90 6.59
N MET A 383 4.93 2.95 6.27
CA MET A 383 6.37 3.21 6.31
C MET A 383 6.84 4.14 5.17
N CYS A 384 6.18 4.12 4.02
CA CYS A 384 6.53 4.97 2.87
C CYS A 384 6.04 6.42 3.02
N LYS A 385 5.00 6.64 3.81
CA LYS A 385 4.32 7.94 3.97
C LYS A 385 4.69 8.65 5.28
N ASN A 386 5.42 8.02 6.19
CA ASN A 386 5.72 8.58 7.50
C ASN A 386 6.51 9.89 7.43
N THR A 387 6.36 10.70 8.47
CA THR A 387 6.97 12.03 8.59
C THR A 387 7.56 12.25 9.99
N MET A 388 8.27 13.37 10.14
CA MET A 388 8.78 13.84 11.44
C MET A 388 7.99 15.06 11.93
N PHE A 389 6.68 15.07 11.73
CA PHE A 389 5.84 16.16 12.21
C PHE A 389 6.04 16.39 13.72
N ASN A 390 6.01 17.64 14.15
CA ASN A 390 6.30 18.08 15.52
C ASN A 390 7.71 17.68 16.05
N GLY A 391 8.63 17.31 15.15
CA GLY A 391 9.95 16.82 15.55
C GLY A 391 9.95 15.41 16.15
N LEU A 392 8.86 14.64 15.94
CA LEU A 392 8.87 13.25 16.37
C LEU A 392 9.94 12.46 15.63
N LYS A 393 10.63 11.60 16.37
CA LYS A 393 11.56 10.63 15.82
C LYS A 393 10.79 9.63 14.95
N LEU A 394 11.28 9.34 13.74
CA LEU A 394 10.73 8.23 12.97
C LEU A 394 10.83 6.92 13.74
N PRO A 395 9.84 6.03 13.65
CA PRO A 395 9.92 4.70 14.23
C PRO A 395 11.14 3.93 13.71
N GLY A 396 11.88 3.28 14.59
CA GLY A 396 12.97 2.39 14.19
C GLY A 396 12.51 1.31 13.23
N ILE A 397 13.40 0.75 12.44
CA ILE A 397 13.10 -0.37 11.52
C ILE A 397 13.78 -1.62 12.06
N VAL A 398 12.98 -2.64 12.31
CA VAL A 398 13.41 -3.94 12.82
C VAL A 398 12.90 -5.03 11.87
N THR A 399 13.66 -6.09 11.68
CA THR A 399 13.18 -7.30 11.02
C THR A 399 13.23 -8.47 12.00
N CYS A 400 12.32 -9.40 11.84
CA CYS A 400 12.34 -10.68 12.54
C CYS A 400 12.03 -11.83 11.56
N ASP A 401 12.18 -13.04 12.05
CA ASP A 401 11.81 -14.26 11.32
C ASP A 401 11.04 -15.19 12.27
N SER A 402 9.71 -15.12 12.24
CA SER A 402 8.84 -15.90 13.13
C SER A 402 8.92 -17.41 12.91
N SER A 403 9.61 -17.88 11.89
CA SER A 403 9.86 -19.30 11.67
C SER A 403 11.01 -19.85 12.52
N THR A 404 11.79 -18.99 13.17
CA THR A 404 12.89 -19.38 14.06
C THR A 404 12.52 -19.18 15.54
N PRO A 405 12.99 -20.03 16.46
CA PRO A 405 12.62 -19.94 17.89
C PRO A 405 13.03 -18.62 18.55
N ASP A 406 14.15 -18.04 18.16
CA ASP A 406 14.72 -16.78 18.65
C ASP A 406 14.21 -15.55 17.87
N GLY A 407 13.45 -15.79 16.80
CA GLY A 407 12.91 -14.74 15.93
C GLY A 407 13.93 -14.04 15.06
N ASN A 408 15.22 -14.39 15.13
CA ASN A 408 16.32 -13.78 14.37
C ASN A 408 16.15 -12.25 14.22
N ILE A 409 15.99 -11.55 15.36
CA ILE A 409 15.69 -10.12 15.42
C ILE A 409 16.90 -9.31 14.97
N GLN A 410 16.70 -8.37 14.05
CA GLN A 410 17.74 -7.46 13.57
C GLN A 410 17.21 -6.02 13.60
N VAL A 411 17.95 -5.14 14.28
CA VAL A 411 17.72 -3.69 14.20
C VAL A 411 18.37 -3.19 12.91
N VAL A 412 17.55 -2.80 11.94
CA VAL A 412 18.01 -2.34 10.61
C VAL A 412 18.39 -0.87 10.66
N ARG A 413 17.54 -0.04 11.28
CA ARG A 413 17.73 1.40 11.36
C ARG A 413 17.11 1.96 12.63
N GLU A 414 17.86 2.80 13.29
CA GLU A 414 17.36 3.73 14.32
C GLU A 414 17.49 5.16 13.78
N PHE A 415 16.48 5.98 14.08
CA PHE A 415 16.47 7.40 13.69
C PHE A 415 16.78 8.25 14.92
N ARG A 416 17.57 9.32 14.72
CA ARG A 416 18.07 10.21 15.77
C ARG A 416 17.85 11.68 15.41
N TYR A 417 18.27 12.57 16.27
CA TYR A 417 18.17 14.01 16.07
C TYR A 417 18.79 14.46 14.74
N GLU A 418 19.89 13.85 14.31
CA GLU A 418 20.56 14.22 13.06
C GLU A 418 19.67 13.96 11.82
N ASP A 419 18.85 12.88 11.83
CA ASP A 419 17.90 12.60 10.76
C ASP A 419 16.81 13.68 10.66
N PHE A 420 16.37 14.23 11.80
CA PHE A 420 15.44 15.35 11.83
C PHE A 420 16.09 16.64 11.34
N LYS A 421 17.27 16.97 11.87
CA LYS A 421 18.00 18.21 11.59
C LYS A 421 18.37 18.31 10.10
N THR A 422 19.00 17.27 9.55
CA THR A 422 19.49 17.27 8.15
C THR A 422 18.37 17.34 7.12
N ARG A 423 17.14 16.98 7.49
CA ARG A 423 15.98 17.14 6.62
C ARG A 423 15.55 18.61 6.46
N LEU A 424 15.88 19.47 7.40
CA LEU A 424 15.38 20.84 7.45
C LEU A 424 16.36 21.87 6.89
N SER A 425 17.66 21.57 6.85
CA SER A 425 18.67 22.47 6.28
C SER A 425 20.02 21.76 6.07
#